data_177340efb421412934da850d32059129
#
_entry.id   177340efb421412934da850d32059129
#
_cell.length_a   1.000
_cell.length_b   1.000
_cell.length_c   1.000
_cell.angle_alpha   90.00
_cell.angle_beta   90.00
_cell.angle_gamma   90.00
#
_symmetry.space_group_name_H-M   'P 1'
#
loop_
_entity.id
_entity.type
_entity.pdbx_description
1 polymer ?
#
loop_
_entity_poly.entity_id
_entity_poly.type
_entity_poly.pdbx_seq_one_letter_code
_entity_poly.pdbx_strand_id
1 'polypeptide(L)'
;AMEYDYSEPIPDFDYIERQLTERADEFNKTVFCMHARPLCDQFNNNVAKVFQMYVRQFPGLQFCTVAHEHRISASDVFDDGVMYYGSNCMKNRSYLVFTIKPDGYDYEVVEF
;
A
#
# COMPACT_ATOMS: atom_id res chain seq x y z
N ALA A 1 15.11 -14.56 19.28
CA ALA A 1 14.55 -13.32 19.82
C ALA A 1 14.24 -12.33 18.72
N MET A 2 13.14 -11.64 18.86
CA MET A 2 12.76 -10.64 17.90
C MET A 2 13.48 -9.33 18.21
N GLU A 3 14.24 -8.82 17.25
CA GLU A 3 14.88 -7.52 17.39
C GLU A 3 13.93 -6.44 16.88
N TYR A 4 13.78 -5.37 17.64
CA TYR A 4 12.95 -4.24 17.24
C TYR A 4 13.80 -3.23 16.51
N ASP A 5 13.35 -2.84 15.33
CA ASP A 5 13.98 -1.79 14.56
C ASP A 5 13.32 -0.46 14.92
N TYR A 6 13.98 0.35 15.73
CA TYR A 6 13.48 1.65 16.14
C TYR A 6 13.90 2.77 15.18
N SER A 7 14.72 2.45 14.18
CA SER A 7 15.21 3.45 13.22
C SER A 7 14.20 3.77 12.12
N GLU A 8 13.31 2.84 11.81
CA GLU A 8 12.34 3.01 10.75
C GLU A 8 10.99 3.50 11.30
N PRO A 9 10.33 4.43 10.60
CA PRO A 9 9.03 4.92 11.04
C PRO A 9 7.95 3.85 10.97
N ILE A 10 6.99 3.94 11.88
CA ILE A 10 5.80 3.09 11.83
C ILE A 10 4.67 3.84 11.12
N PRO A 11 3.72 3.12 10.48
CA PRO A 11 2.51 3.75 9.96
C PRO A 11 1.72 4.43 11.10
N ASP A 12 0.99 5.48 10.75
CA ASP A 12 0.11 6.15 11.71
C ASP A 12 -1.16 5.31 11.92
N PHE A 13 -1.09 4.35 12.82
CA PHE A 13 -2.19 3.45 13.11
C PHE A 13 -3.41 4.15 13.71
N ASP A 14 -3.21 5.23 14.45
CA ASP A 14 -4.32 6.02 14.97
C ASP A 14 -5.14 6.63 13.83
N TYR A 15 -4.47 7.18 12.83
CA TYR A 15 -5.12 7.69 11.64
C TYR A 15 -5.87 6.60 10.88
N ILE A 16 -5.21 5.47 10.64
CA ILE A 16 -5.79 4.34 9.91
C ILE A 16 -7.03 3.81 10.63
N GLU A 17 -6.93 3.62 11.95
CA GLU A 17 -8.05 3.13 12.75
C GLU A 17 -9.22 4.10 12.74
N ARG A 18 -8.95 5.41 12.85
CA ARG A 18 -10.02 6.42 12.78
C ARG A 18 -10.74 6.42 11.44
N GLN A 19 -10.00 6.29 10.34
CA GLN A 19 -10.64 6.20 9.02
C GLN A 19 -11.54 4.98 8.94
N LEU A 20 -11.08 3.84 9.47
CA LEU A 20 -11.85 2.61 9.43
C LEU A 20 -13.09 2.67 10.33
N THR A 21 -12.98 3.20 11.55
CA THR A 21 -14.07 3.17 12.54
C THR A 21 -15.05 4.33 12.39
N GLU A 22 -14.59 5.51 11.95
CA GLU A 22 -15.42 6.72 11.91
C GLU A 22 -15.97 7.02 10.53
N ARG A 23 -15.33 6.55 9.46
CA ARG A 23 -15.67 6.93 8.10
C ARG A 23 -15.89 5.78 7.14
N ALA A 24 -15.89 4.53 7.62
CA ALA A 24 -15.99 3.37 6.74
C ALA A 24 -17.32 3.32 5.95
N ASP A 25 -18.37 3.95 6.45
CA ASP A 25 -19.67 4.03 5.77
C ASP A 25 -19.75 5.16 4.72
N GLU A 26 -18.73 6.02 4.65
CA GLU A 26 -18.68 7.12 3.67
C GLU A 26 -18.12 6.70 2.31
N PHE A 27 -17.49 5.52 2.22
CA PHE A 27 -16.83 5.07 0.99
C PHE A 27 -17.05 3.57 0.79
N ASN A 28 -16.96 3.13 -0.46
CA ASN A 28 -17.13 1.73 -0.83
C ASN A 28 -15.92 1.17 -1.58
N LYS A 29 -14.88 1.96 -1.79
CA LYS A 29 -13.63 1.53 -2.39
C LYS A 29 -12.46 2.20 -1.69
N THR A 30 -11.37 1.46 -1.55
CA THR A 30 -10.17 1.93 -0.83
C THR A 30 -8.92 1.61 -1.63
N VAL A 31 -8.02 2.59 -1.72
CA VAL A 31 -6.67 2.44 -2.21
C VAL A 31 -5.73 3.00 -1.15
N PHE A 32 -4.70 2.26 -0.80
CA PHE A 32 -3.65 2.74 0.10
C PHE A 32 -2.47 3.26 -0.70
N CYS A 33 -1.98 4.44 -0.35
CA CYS A 33 -0.79 5.03 -0.95
C CYS A 33 0.27 5.23 0.13
N MET A 34 1.45 4.73 -0.08
CA MET A 34 2.54 4.81 0.90
C MET A 34 3.89 4.91 0.21
N HIS A 35 4.90 5.43 0.93
CA HIS A 35 6.25 5.53 0.37
C HIS A 35 6.91 4.15 0.29
N ALA A 36 6.90 3.39 1.38
CA ALA A 36 7.59 2.10 1.47
C ALA A 36 6.58 0.98 1.68
N ARG A 37 6.73 -0.12 0.94
CA ARG A 37 5.88 -1.29 1.11
C ARG A 37 6.22 -2.05 2.40
N PRO A 38 5.27 -2.78 2.98
CA PRO A 38 5.61 -3.73 4.05
C PRO A 38 6.68 -4.71 3.58
N LEU A 39 7.52 -5.13 4.49
CA LEU A 39 8.62 -6.07 4.30
C LEU A 39 9.76 -5.53 3.41
N CYS A 40 9.84 -4.21 3.22
CA CYS A 40 11.01 -3.58 2.62
C CYS A 40 11.90 -2.95 3.70
N ASP A 41 13.05 -2.43 3.30
CA ASP A 41 14.07 -1.89 4.22
C ASP A 41 13.66 -0.59 4.93
N GLN A 42 12.69 0.15 4.39
CA GLN A 42 12.20 1.38 5.00
C GLN A 42 10.87 1.24 5.73
N PHE A 43 10.35 0.05 5.85
CA PHE A 43 9.14 -0.22 6.62
C PHE A 43 9.53 -0.83 7.97
N ASN A 44 8.90 -0.37 9.05
CA ASN A 44 9.14 -1.00 10.35
C ASN A 44 8.43 -2.35 10.39
N ASN A 45 9.16 -3.41 10.08
CA ASN A 45 8.59 -4.74 9.86
C ASN A 45 8.17 -5.45 11.15
N ASN A 46 8.45 -4.87 12.31
CA ASN A 46 7.89 -5.33 13.58
C ASN A 46 6.34 -5.21 13.58
N VAL A 47 5.81 -4.26 12.82
CA VAL A 47 4.37 -3.99 12.76
C VAL A 47 3.73 -4.36 11.43
N ALA A 48 4.45 -5.09 10.57
CA ALA A 48 3.94 -5.42 9.23
C ALA A 48 2.63 -6.22 9.31
N LYS A 49 2.52 -7.17 10.22
CA LYS A 49 1.31 -7.98 10.39
C LYS A 49 0.13 -7.16 10.91
N VAL A 50 0.39 -6.19 11.79
CA VAL A 50 -0.63 -5.28 12.28
C VAL A 50 -1.15 -4.41 11.13
N PHE A 51 -0.24 -3.91 10.30
CA PHE A 51 -0.59 -3.14 9.12
C PHE A 51 -1.47 -3.96 8.17
N GLN A 52 -1.09 -5.21 7.88
CA GLN A 52 -1.87 -6.11 7.04
C GLN A 52 -3.29 -6.29 7.58
N MET A 53 -3.41 -6.48 8.90
CA MET A 53 -4.70 -6.66 9.56
C MET A 53 -5.63 -5.47 9.33
N TYR A 54 -5.11 -4.24 9.48
CA TYR A 54 -5.90 -3.04 9.27
C TYR A 54 -6.29 -2.86 7.79
N VAL A 55 -5.34 -3.03 6.90
CA VAL A 55 -5.57 -2.84 5.45
C VAL A 55 -6.72 -3.72 4.96
N ARG A 56 -6.75 -4.98 5.40
CA ARG A 56 -7.75 -5.94 4.95
C ARG A 56 -9.16 -5.66 5.45
N GLN A 57 -9.32 -4.79 6.43
CA GLN A 57 -10.63 -4.46 6.98
C GLN A 57 -11.34 -3.33 6.23
N PHE A 58 -10.65 -2.63 5.35
CA PHE A 58 -11.24 -1.48 4.66
C PHE A 58 -12.23 -1.93 3.58
N PRO A 59 -13.39 -1.23 3.47
CA PRO A 59 -14.40 -1.60 2.49
C PRO A 59 -13.87 -1.46 1.05
N GLY A 60 -14.14 -2.48 0.22
CA GLY A 60 -13.81 -2.43 -1.20
C GLY A 60 -12.33 -2.20 -1.47
N LEU A 61 -11.45 -2.79 -0.67
CA LEU A 61 -10.01 -2.66 -0.87
C LEU A 61 -9.64 -3.13 -2.28
N GLN A 62 -9.00 -2.25 -3.05
CA GLN A 62 -8.60 -2.53 -4.42
C GLN A 62 -7.14 -2.96 -4.51
N PHE A 63 -6.24 -2.10 -4.05
CA PHE A 63 -4.79 -2.34 -4.12
C PHE A 63 -4.07 -1.29 -3.27
N CYS A 64 -2.75 -1.44 -3.16
CA CYS A 64 -1.88 -0.46 -2.53
C CYS A 64 -0.85 0.03 -3.54
N THR A 65 -0.45 1.29 -3.43
CA THR A 65 0.63 1.84 -4.23
C THR A 65 1.81 2.20 -3.35
N VAL A 66 3.01 1.95 -3.84
CA VAL A 66 4.26 2.15 -3.09
C VAL A 66 5.30 2.82 -3.97
N ALA A 67 6.33 3.36 -3.33
CA ALA A 67 7.44 4.03 -4.02
C ALA A 67 8.77 3.49 -3.49
N HIS A 68 9.70 4.35 -3.12
CA HIS A 68 11.00 4.08 -2.51
C HIS A 68 11.98 3.28 -3.38
N GLU A 69 11.59 2.14 -3.93
CA GLU A 69 12.51 1.24 -4.63
C GLU A 69 12.86 1.70 -6.05
N HIS A 70 12.20 2.76 -6.55
CA HIS A 70 12.46 3.37 -7.87
C HIS A 70 12.40 2.35 -9.02
N ARG A 71 11.45 1.46 -8.97
CA ARG A 71 11.23 0.47 -10.03
C ARG A 71 9.75 0.13 -10.16
N ILE A 72 9.38 -0.26 -11.36
CA ILE A 72 8.03 -0.78 -11.59
C ILE A 72 7.95 -2.18 -10.99
N SER A 73 6.96 -2.41 -10.15
CA SER A 73 6.76 -3.72 -9.53
C SER A 73 5.29 -3.97 -9.25
N ALA A 74 4.95 -5.25 -9.12
CA ALA A 74 3.63 -5.68 -8.70
C ALA A 74 3.84 -6.94 -7.85
N SER A 75 3.42 -6.91 -6.60
CA SER A 75 3.65 -8.03 -5.71
C SER A 75 2.51 -8.21 -4.71
N ASP A 76 2.21 -9.46 -4.42
CA ASP A 76 1.31 -9.86 -3.34
C ASP A 76 2.18 -10.11 -2.10
N VAL A 77 2.47 -9.04 -1.37
CA VAL A 77 3.50 -9.03 -0.32
C VAL A 77 3.22 -10.06 0.77
N PHE A 78 1.95 -10.23 1.14
CA PHE A 78 1.56 -11.13 2.24
C PHE A 78 0.89 -12.41 1.76
N ASP A 79 0.84 -12.64 0.45
CA ASP A 79 0.17 -13.80 -0.15
C ASP A 79 -1.31 -13.88 0.27
N ASP A 80 -1.98 -12.72 0.26
CA ASP A 80 -3.37 -12.60 0.69
C ASP A 80 -4.31 -12.04 -0.40
N GLY A 81 -3.81 -11.91 -1.62
CA GLY A 81 -4.58 -11.37 -2.74
C GLY A 81 -4.56 -9.86 -2.87
N VAL A 82 -3.96 -9.15 -1.92
CA VAL A 82 -3.82 -7.69 -1.97
C VAL A 82 -2.54 -7.33 -2.70
N MET A 83 -2.65 -6.64 -3.83
CA MET A 83 -1.50 -6.28 -4.65
C MET A 83 -0.90 -4.94 -4.19
N TYR A 84 0.42 -4.89 -4.18
CA TYR A 84 1.21 -3.70 -3.92
C TYR A 84 1.95 -3.34 -5.21
N TYR A 85 1.57 -2.22 -5.82
CA TYR A 85 2.14 -1.77 -7.08
C TYR A 85 3.20 -0.70 -6.81
N GLY A 86 4.43 -0.98 -7.25
CA GLY A 86 5.52 -0.04 -7.14
C GLY A 86 5.65 0.81 -8.41
N SER A 87 5.85 2.11 -8.21
CA SER A 87 6.10 3.05 -9.30
C SER A 87 7.57 3.43 -9.33
N ASN A 88 8.08 3.72 -10.52
CA ASN A 88 9.41 4.27 -10.70
C ASN A 88 9.43 5.75 -10.31
N CYS A 89 10.61 6.32 -10.12
CA CYS A 89 10.72 7.77 -9.94
C CYS A 89 10.56 8.48 -11.28
N MET A 90 10.08 9.71 -11.26
CA MET A 90 9.83 10.47 -12.51
C MET A 90 11.10 10.74 -13.31
N LYS A 91 12.24 10.74 -12.66
CA LYS A 91 13.55 10.83 -13.30
C LYS A 91 13.76 9.74 -14.35
N ASN A 92 13.18 8.56 -14.15
CA ASN A 92 13.27 7.44 -15.09
C ASN A 92 12.13 7.46 -16.12
N ARG A 93 11.33 8.51 -16.13
CA ARG A 93 10.33 8.81 -17.17
C ARG A 93 9.29 7.71 -17.32
N SER A 94 8.78 7.23 -16.19
CA SER A 94 7.65 6.28 -16.18
C SER A 94 6.75 6.53 -14.99
N TYR A 95 5.49 6.16 -15.16
CA TYR A 95 4.48 6.23 -14.10
C TYR A 95 3.38 5.21 -14.35
N LEU A 96 2.56 4.99 -13.33
CA LEU A 96 1.42 4.08 -13.39
C LEU A 96 0.12 4.88 -13.49
N VAL A 97 -0.80 4.39 -14.30
CA VAL A 97 -2.16 4.91 -14.38
C VAL A 97 -3.12 3.80 -13.98
N PHE A 98 -3.97 4.07 -13.00
CA PHE A 98 -4.99 3.14 -12.54
C PHE A 98 -6.37 3.61 -12.95
N THR A 99 -7.19 2.69 -13.43
CA THR A 99 -8.60 2.95 -13.74
C THR A 99 -9.45 2.13 -12.78
N ILE A 100 -10.19 2.81 -11.92
CA ILE A 100 -11.09 2.16 -10.96
C ILE A 100 -12.45 1.96 -11.63
N LYS A 101 -12.94 0.73 -11.57
CA LYS A 101 -14.21 0.32 -12.19
C LYS A 101 -15.18 -0.17 -11.11
N PRO A 102 -16.48 -0.28 -11.41
CA PRO A 102 -17.44 -0.82 -10.45
C PRO A 102 -17.11 -2.22 -9.94
N ASP A 103 -16.51 -3.06 -10.79
CA ASP A 103 -16.21 -4.46 -10.50
C ASP A 103 -14.73 -4.76 -10.29
N GLY A 104 -13.86 -3.74 -10.24
CA GLY A 104 -12.44 -3.94 -10.05
C GLY A 104 -11.61 -2.76 -10.52
N TYR A 105 -10.44 -3.04 -11.07
CA TYR A 105 -9.54 -2.00 -11.59
C TYR A 105 -8.64 -2.57 -12.68
N ASP A 106 -8.14 -1.66 -13.53
CA ASP A 106 -7.06 -1.94 -14.47
C ASP A 106 -5.91 -0.97 -14.21
N TYR A 107 -4.72 -1.31 -14.69
CA TYR A 107 -3.60 -0.38 -14.65
C TYR A 107 -2.72 -0.52 -15.89
N GLU A 108 -1.96 0.53 -16.16
CA GLU A 108 -0.96 0.51 -17.22
C GLU A 108 0.30 1.24 -16.78
N VAL A 109 1.42 0.85 -17.37
CA VAL A 109 2.71 1.52 -17.19
C VAL A 109 2.90 2.47 -18.38
N VAL A 110 3.14 3.74 -18.07
CA VAL A 110 3.37 4.76 -19.10
C VAL A 110 4.85 5.17 -19.06
N GLU A 111 5.51 5.11 -20.19
CA GLU A 111 6.89 5.58 -20.37
C GLU A 111 6.88 6.75 -21.32
N PHE A 112 7.77 7.74 -21.07
CA PHE A 112 7.80 8.96 -21.88
C PHE A 112 9.19 9.57 -22.03
#